data_4b88266feb5df659e2e9bbcc71aec0ef
#
_entry.id   4b88266feb5df659e2e9bbcc71aec0ef
#
_cell.length_a   1.000
_cell.length_b   1.000
_cell.length_c   1.000
_cell.angle_alpha   90.00
_cell.angle_beta   90.00
_cell.angle_gamma   90.00
#
_symmetry.space_group_name_H-M   'P 1'
#
loop_
_entity.id
_entity.type
_entity.pdbx_description
1 polymer ?
#
loop_
_entity_poly.entity_id
_entity_poly.type
_entity_poly.pdbx_seq_one_letter_code
_entity_poly.pdbx_strand_id
1 'polypeptide(L)'
;MTLILPPDMEAFLCDYLRTHITDVDGLQVGSKKPPDHQGAYPLVTVRDDGGNADGLGHFDRSIGVNVYGWSRQDEKPCKTLARRVYATLTEHPAIALAKGSPIVSVDDSSCNGPYPVSDDSDTAHYYLIVEYSTVGEH
;
A
#
# COMPACT_ATOMS: atom_id res chain seq x y z
N MET A 1 -11.55 -8.27 -30.54
CA MET A 1 -11.95 -7.54 -29.32
C MET A 1 -10.76 -7.39 -28.42
N THR A 2 -10.50 -6.17 -27.96
CA THR A 2 -9.41 -5.91 -27.02
C THR A 2 -9.93 -5.98 -25.60
N LEU A 3 -9.30 -6.82 -24.78
CA LEU A 3 -9.61 -6.87 -23.35
C LEU A 3 -8.94 -5.71 -22.66
N ILE A 4 -9.64 -5.13 -21.69
CA ILE A 4 -9.08 -4.11 -20.80
C ILE A 4 -9.03 -4.72 -19.40
N LEU A 5 -7.83 -4.86 -18.88
CA LEU A 5 -7.59 -5.50 -17.59
C LEU A 5 -7.56 -4.46 -16.48
N PRO A 6 -8.08 -4.78 -15.29
CA PRO A 6 -7.77 -3.96 -14.11
C PRO A 6 -6.25 -3.87 -13.96
N PRO A 7 -5.71 -2.72 -13.55
CA PRO A 7 -4.27 -2.60 -13.41
C PRO A 7 -3.74 -3.48 -12.27
N ASP A 8 -2.49 -3.91 -12.39
CA ASP A 8 -1.82 -4.65 -11.31
C ASP A 8 -1.32 -3.65 -10.28
N MET A 9 -2.20 -3.32 -9.33
CA MET A 9 -1.91 -2.33 -8.30
C MET A 9 -0.83 -2.79 -7.33
N GLU A 10 -0.79 -4.08 -7.01
CA GLU A 10 0.21 -4.61 -6.09
C GLU A 10 1.62 -4.42 -6.66
N ALA A 11 1.80 -4.75 -7.93
CA ALA A 11 3.11 -4.57 -8.59
C ALA A 11 3.52 -3.08 -8.61
N PHE A 12 2.60 -2.21 -9.05
CA PHE A 12 2.91 -0.78 -9.15
C PHE A 12 3.23 -0.18 -7.78
N LEU A 13 2.38 -0.42 -6.79
CA LEU A 13 2.53 0.21 -5.47
C LEU A 13 3.73 -0.34 -4.70
N CYS A 14 4.03 -1.64 -4.83
CA CYS A 14 5.24 -2.20 -4.21
C CYS A 14 6.50 -1.54 -4.77
N ASP A 15 6.58 -1.40 -6.09
CA ASP A 15 7.72 -0.73 -6.72
C ASP A 15 7.79 0.74 -6.33
N TYR A 16 6.65 1.41 -6.28
CA TYR A 16 6.58 2.82 -5.89
C TYR A 16 7.11 3.02 -4.48
N LEU A 17 6.69 2.18 -3.53
CA LEU A 17 7.17 2.25 -2.15
C LEU A 17 8.67 1.96 -2.06
N ARG A 18 9.17 0.94 -2.77
CA ARG A 18 10.59 0.61 -2.76
C ARG A 18 11.45 1.77 -3.28
N THR A 19 10.92 2.51 -4.25
CA THR A 19 11.63 3.65 -4.84
C THR A 19 11.62 4.87 -3.93
N HIS A 20 10.54 5.10 -3.18
CA HIS A 20 10.34 6.33 -2.42
C HIS A 20 10.71 6.21 -0.94
N ILE A 21 10.77 5.01 -0.38
CA ILE A 21 11.18 4.80 1.02
C ILE A 21 12.44 3.96 1.00
N THR A 22 13.60 4.63 1.01
CA THR A 22 14.91 4.01 0.85
C THR A 22 15.80 4.11 2.08
N ASP A 23 15.35 4.79 3.12
CA ASP A 23 16.12 5.11 4.32
C ASP A 23 15.70 4.31 5.55
N VAL A 24 14.99 3.20 5.35
CA VAL A 24 14.61 2.29 6.44
C VAL A 24 15.38 0.99 6.27
N ASP A 25 16.28 0.72 7.24
CA ASP A 25 17.14 -0.45 7.18
C ASP A 25 16.33 -1.74 7.18
N GLY A 26 16.63 -2.60 6.21
CA GLY A 26 16.03 -3.93 6.11
C GLY A 26 14.59 -3.96 5.65
N LEU A 27 14.01 -2.82 5.24
CA LEU A 27 12.61 -2.77 4.80
C LEU A 27 12.39 -3.69 3.62
N GLN A 28 11.36 -4.53 3.74
CA GLN A 28 10.86 -5.36 2.64
C GLN A 28 9.45 -4.92 2.30
N VAL A 29 9.13 -4.93 1.01
CA VAL A 29 7.80 -4.57 0.50
C VAL A 29 7.33 -5.70 -0.42
N GLY A 30 6.13 -6.19 -0.19
CA GLY A 30 5.58 -7.26 -0.99
C GLY A 30 4.07 -7.34 -0.89
N SER A 31 3.49 -8.36 -1.49
CA SER A 31 2.04 -8.57 -1.48
C SER A 31 1.59 -9.53 -0.39
N LYS A 32 2.51 -10.23 0.25
CA LYS A 32 2.18 -11.23 1.28
C LYS A 32 3.20 -11.19 2.40
N LYS A 33 2.72 -11.42 3.61
CA LYS A 33 3.59 -11.59 4.78
C LYS A 33 4.15 -13.02 4.79
N PRO A 34 5.49 -13.18 4.79
CA PRO A 34 6.07 -14.52 4.95
C PRO A 34 5.63 -15.15 6.27
N PRO A 35 5.34 -16.47 6.31
CA PRO A 35 4.87 -17.14 7.53
C PRO A 35 5.85 -17.05 8.69
N ASP A 36 7.15 -16.94 8.40
CA ASP A 36 8.22 -16.90 9.37
C ASP A 36 8.72 -15.47 9.68
N HIS A 37 7.96 -14.44 9.32
CA HIS A 37 8.40 -13.06 9.49
C HIS A 37 8.73 -12.73 10.94
N GLN A 38 7.80 -12.92 11.84
CA GLN A 38 7.96 -12.77 13.31
C GLN A 38 8.69 -11.50 13.74
N GLY A 39 8.54 -10.40 12.99
CA GLY A 39 9.15 -9.12 13.32
C GLY A 39 10.64 -9.01 13.03
N ALA A 40 11.22 -9.95 12.29
CA ALA A 40 12.65 -9.99 12.02
C ALA A 40 13.16 -8.76 11.26
N TYR A 41 12.29 -8.09 10.53
CA TYR A 41 12.61 -6.89 9.73
C TYR A 41 11.33 -6.08 9.49
N PRO A 42 11.45 -4.78 9.18
CA PRO A 42 10.26 -3.99 8.80
C PRO A 42 9.67 -4.52 7.49
N LEU A 43 8.36 -4.65 7.46
CA LEU A 43 7.66 -5.22 6.31
C LEU A 43 6.41 -4.40 6.00
N VAL A 44 6.22 -4.09 4.73
CA VAL A 44 4.99 -3.49 4.21
C VAL A 44 4.38 -4.47 3.22
N THR A 45 3.10 -4.82 3.43
CA THR A 45 2.37 -5.64 2.47
C THR A 45 1.26 -4.83 1.84
N VAL A 46 1.09 -5.00 0.53
CA VAL A 46 0.10 -4.29 -0.27
C VAL A 46 -0.86 -5.33 -0.86
N ARG A 47 -2.15 -5.14 -0.64
CA ARG A 47 -3.18 -6.06 -1.14
C ARG A 47 -4.25 -5.27 -1.89
N ASP A 48 -4.55 -5.69 -3.12
CA ASP A 48 -5.64 -5.14 -3.90
C ASP A 48 -6.94 -5.84 -3.47
N ASP A 49 -7.83 -5.10 -2.85
CA ASP A 49 -9.11 -5.61 -2.38
C ASP A 49 -10.23 -5.46 -3.41
N GLY A 50 -9.89 -4.94 -4.61
CA GLY A 50 -10.85 -4.78 -5.68
C GLY A 50 -11.60 -3.47 -5.64
N GLY A 51 -12.69 -3.42 -6.36
CA GLY A 51 -13.54 -2.24 -6.46
C GLY A 51 -14.42 -2.31 -7.69
N ASN A 52 -15.07 -1.20 -8.00
CA ASN A 52 -16.02 -1.13 -9.09
C ASN A 52 -15.34 -0.78 -10.42
N ALA A 53 -15.98 -1.15 -11.52
CA ALA A 53 -15.58 -0.76 -12.86
C ALA A 53 -16.72 0.02 -13.51
N ASP A 54 -16.40 1.01 -14.36
CA ASP A 54 -17.42 1.83 -15.04
C ASP A 54 -17.77 1.33 -16.43
N GLY A 55 -17.13 0.25 -16.89
CA GLY A 55 -17.34 -0.29 -18.23
C GLY A 55 -16.62 0.47 -19.35
N LEU A 56 -15.89 1.55 -19.00
CA LEU A 56 -15.18 2.40 -19.96
C LEU A 56 -13.65 2.33 -19.78
N GLY A 57 -13.17 1.29 -19.09
CA GLY A 57 -11.75 1.11 -18.84
C GLY A 57 -11.23 1.80 -17.60
N HIS A 58 -12.11 2.29 -16.75
CA HIS A 58 -11.76 2.85 -15.44
C HIS A 58 -12.13 1.87 -14.34
N PHE A 59 -11.28 1.77 -13.34
CA PHE A 59 -11.47 0.85 -12.22
C PHE A 59 -11.18 1.59 -10.92
N ASP A 60 -12.12 1.52 -9.98
CA ASP A 60 -11.84 1.94 -8.61
C ASP A 60 -11.12 0.80 -7.91
N ARG A 61 -10.03 1.13 -7.19
CA ARG A 61 -9.26 0.11 -6.48
C ARG A 61 -9.12 0.50 -5.02
N SER A 62 -9.54 -0.39 -4.15
CA SER A 62 -9.33 -0.27 -2.71
C SER A 62 -8.12 -1.13 -2.33
N ILE A 63 -7.16 -0.52 -1.66
CA ILE A 63 -5.87 -1.14 -1.34
C ILE A 63 -5.71 -1.21 0.17
N GLY A 64 -5.55 -2.41 0.71
CA GLY A 64 -5.22 -2.63 2.11
C GLY A 64 -3.72 -2.75 2.28
N VAL A 65 -3.15 -1.98 3.20
CA VAL A 65 -1.71 -1.96 3.43
C VAL A 65 -1.45 -2.24 4.90
N ASN A 66 -0.62 -3.26 5.15
CA ASN A 66 -0.18 -3.62 6.50
C ASN A 66 1.28 -3.24 6.66
N VAL A 67 1.62 -2.68 7.82
CA VAL A 67 2.99 -2.32 8.17
C VAL A 67 3.34 -3.05 9.45
N TYR A 68 4.40 -3.84 9.39
CA TYR A 68 4.88 -4.65 10.50
C TYR A 68 6.32 -4.30 10.83
N GLY A 69 6.69 -4.41 12.06
CA GLY A 69 8.08 -4.28 12.44
C GLY A 69 8.24 -3.82 13.87
N TRP A 70 9.47 -3.96 14.34
CA TRP A 70 9.86 -3.58 15.69
C TRP A 70 9.02 -4.30 16.74
N SER A 71 8.71 -3.63 17.83
CA SER A 71 8.10 -4.28 18.99
C SER A 71 6.83 -3.53 19.41
N ARG A 72 5.85 -4.25 19.91
CA ARG A 72 4.66 -3.64 20.50
C ARG A 72 4.96 -2.82 21.74
N GLN A 73 6.10 -3.06 22.39
CA GLN A 73 6.55 -2.27 23.54
C GLN A 73 7.13 -0.93 23.11
N ASP A 74 7.59 -0.83 21.86
CA ASP A 74 8.03 0.43 21.25
C ASP A 74 7.48 0.51 19.83
N GLU A 75 6.25 0.95 19.72
CA GLU A 75 5.53 1.01 18.44
C GLU A 75 5.93 2.22 17.59
N LYS A 76 6.63 3.19 18.15
CA LYS A 76 6.89 4.47 17.48
C LYS A 76 7.55 4.31 16.12
N PRO A 77 8.59 3.46 15.94
CA PRO A 77 9.19 3.28 14.61
C PRO A 77 8.19 2.71 13.59
N CYS A 78 7.37 1.75 13.99
CA CYS A 78 6.36 1.16 13.13
C CYS A 78 5.29 2.20 12.76
N LYS A 79 4.82 2.95 13.73
CA LYS A 79 3.84 4.03 13.53
C LYS A 79 4.39 5.08 12.57
N THR A 80 5.64 5.46 12.73
CA THR A 80 6.29 6.45 11.86
C THR A 80 6.37 5.93 10.43
N LEU A 81 6.76 4.67 10.24
CA LEU A 81 6.79 4.05 8.92
C LEU A 81 5.39 4.02 8.30
N ALA A 82 4.38 3.61 9.07
CA ALA A 82 3.00 3.56 8.57
C ALA A 82 2.49 4.94 8.13
N ARG A 83 2.81 5.99 8.89
CA ARG A 83 2.47 7.36 8.49
C ARG A 83 3.17 7.79 7.21
N ARG A 84 4.43 7.41 7.04
CA ARG A 84 5.19 7.69 5.82
C ARG A 84 4.62 6.94 4.62
N VAL A 85 4.24 5.69 4.81
CA VAL A 85 3.61 4.89 3.76
C VAL A 85 2.30 5.53 3.34
N TYR A 86 1.47 5.92 4.29
CA TYR A 86 0.19 6.59 3.99
C TYR A 86 0.41 7.87 3.18
N ALA A 87 1.32 8.72 3.65
CA ALA A 87 1.61 9.99 2.97
C ALA A 87 2.14 9.76 1.56
N THR A 88 3.03 8.78 1.39
CA THR A 88 3.62 8.46 0.09
C THR A 88 2.55 7.97 -0.89
N LEU A 89 1.65 7.11 -0.43
CA LEU A 89 0.62 6.50 -1.29
C LEU A 89 -0.54 7.46 -1.59
N THR A 90 -0.69 8.53 -0.83
CA THR A 90 -1.76 9.52 -1.04
C THR A 90 -1.24 10.86 -1.58
N GLU A 91 0.05 10.95 -1.85
CA GLU A 91 0.64 12.19 -2.37
C GLU A 91 0.34 12.33 -3.85
N HIS A 92 -0.62 13.18 -4.16
CA HIS A 92 -0.90 13.52 -5.55
C HIS A 92 -0.57 15.01 -5.77
N PRO A 93 -0.17 15.40 -6.98
CA PRO A 93 -0.23 14.60 -8.20
C PRO A 93 0.93 13.61 -8.40
N ALA A 94 1.88 13.53 -7.46
CA ALA A 94 3.10 12.74 -7.65
C ALA A 94 2.82 11.30 -8.02
N ILE A 95 1.92 10.61 -7.29
CA ILE A 95 1.66 9.20 -7.56
C ILE A 95 0.95 8.99 -8.91
N ALA A 96 0.14 9.95 -9.35
CA ALA A 96 -0.55 9.86 -10.64
C ALA A 96 0.42 10.13 -11.80
N LEU A 97 1.44 10.95 -11.59
CA LEU A 97 2.40 11.33 -12.63
C LEU A 97 3.61 10.40 -12.69
N ALA A 98 3.72 9.46 -11.76
CA ALA A 98 4.84 8.52 -11.76
C ALA A 98 4.83 7.68 -13.06
N LYS A 99 6.04 7.34 -13.54
CA LYS A 99 6.18 6.57 -14.78
C LYS A 99 5.43 5.23 -14.67
N GLY A 100 4.57 4.96 -15.63
CA GLY A 100 3.80 3.74 -15.68
C GLY A 100 2.63 3.68 -14.70
N SER A 101 2.30 4.79 -14.05
CA SER A 101 1.21 4.82 -13.07
C SER A 101 -0.14 4.58 -13.73
N PRO A 102 -0.94 3.64 -13.22
CA PRO A 102 -2.33 3.49 -13.65
C PRO A 102 -3.27 4.45 -12.93
N ILE A 103 -2.77 5.21 -11.95
CA ILE A 103 -3.59 6.03 -11.06
C ILE A 103 -3.97 7.34 -11.75
N VAL A 104 -5.27 7.63 -11.79
CA VAL A 104 -5.81 8.90 -12.27
C VAL A 104 -5.95 9.88 -11.11
N SER A 105 -6.47 9.41 -9.99
CA SER A 105 -6.68 10.25 -8.80
C SER A 105 -6.72 9.41 -7.54
N VAL A 106 -6.45 10.06 -6.42
CA VAL A 106 -6.60 9.50 -5.08
C VAL A 106 -7.96 9.91 -4.54
N ASP A 107 -8.74 8.96 -4.07
CA ASP A 107 -10.01 9.26 -3.40
C ASP A 107 -9.76 9.45 -1.91
N ASP A 108 -9.41 10.67 -1.54
CA ASP A 108 -9.04 11.02 -0.16
C ASP A 108 -10.15 10.70 0.84
N SER A 109 -11.40 10.84 0.44
CA SER A 109 -12.54 10.59 1.33
C SER A 109 -12.69 9.12 1.71
N SER A 110 -12.10 8.22 0.91
CA SER A 110 -12.13 6.78 1.15
C SER A 110 -10.82 6.23 1.69
N CYS A 111 -9.80 7.07 1.87
CA CYS A 111 -8.55 6.69 2.51
C CYS A 111 -8.70 6.77 4.03
N ASN A 112 -8.06 5.83 4.74
CA ASN A 112 -8.23 5.74 6.20
C ASN A 112 -6.98 5.14 6.83
N GLY A 113 -6.66 5.62 8.04
CA GLY A 113 -5.54 5.12 8.81
C GLY A 113 -4.35 6.10 8.81
N PRO A 114 -3.16 5.65 9.21
CA PRO A 114 -2.89 4.32 9.77
C PRO A 114 -3.44 4.18 11.19
N TYR A 115 -3.83 2.97 11.54
CA TYR A 115 -4.29 2.67 12.88
C TYR A 115 -3.67 1.36 13.39
N PRO A 116 -3.49 1.25 14.72
CA PRO A 116 -2.85 0.05 15.27
C PRO A 116 -3.78 -1.15 15.17
N VAL A 117 -3.16 -2.31 14.96
CA VAL A 117 -3.85 -3.60 14.93
C VAL A 117 -3.35 -4.42 16.11
N SER A 118 -4.27 -4.94 16.91
CA SER A 118 -3.96 -5.84 18.00
C SER A 118 -4.05 -7.28 17.51
N ASP A 119 -2.96 -8.01 17.72
CA ASP A 119 -2.93 -9.46 17.47
C ASP A 119 -2.09 -10.13 18.57
N ASP A 120 -1.87 -11.43 18.46
CA ASP A 120 -1.12 -12.18 19.47
C ASP A 120 0.39 -12.07 19.31
N SER A 121 0.86 -11.30 18.34
CA SER A 121 2.27 -11.14 18.07
C SER A 121 2.89 -10.04 18.91
N ASP A 122 4.18 -10.17 19.24
CA ASP A 122 4.96 -9.12 19.87
C ASP A 122 5.41 -8.04 18.87
N THR A 123 5.17 -8.23 17.57
CA THR A 123 5.52 -7.30 16.53
C THR A 123 4.49 -6.17 16.45
N ALA A 124 4.93 -4.93 16.37
CA ALA A 124 4.03 -3.81 16.10
C ALA A 124 3.42 -3.95 14.72
N HIS A 125 2.13 -3.59 14.60
CA HIS A 125 1.39 -3.76 13.38
C HIS A 125 0.42 -2.60 13.21
N TYR A 126 0.49 -1.96 12.03
CA TYR A 126 -0.42 -0.87 11.64
C TYR A 126 -1.09 -1.22 10.32
N TYR A 127 -2.29 -0.70 10.13
CA TYR A 127 -3.07 -0.93 8.92
C TYR A 127 -3.57 0.40 8.36
N LEU A 128 -3.61 0.49 7.03
CA LEU A 128 -4.20 1.64 6.36
C LEU A 128 -4.91 1.21 5.08
N ILE A 129 -5.84 2.03 4.63
CA ILE A 129 -6.59 1.81 3.40
C ILE A 129 -6.40 3.04 2.53
N VAL A 130 -6.04 2.83 1.26
CA VAL A 130 -6.03 3.89 0.26
C VAL A 130 -6.90 3.47 -0.92
N GLU A 131 -7.54 4.43 -1.54
CA GLU A 131 -8.45 4.17 -2.65
C GLU A 131 -8.12 5.08 -3.81
N TYR A 132 -8.15 4.50 -5.00
CA TYR A 132 -7.75 5.17 -6.23
C TYR A 132 -8.79 4.98 -7.31
N SER A 133 -8.91 5.99 -8.18
CA SER A 133 -9.48 5.83 -9.50
C SER A 133 -8.33 5.53 -10.47
N THR A 134 -8.46 4.48 -11.26
CA THR A 134 -7.38 4.00 -12.13
C THR A 134 -7.88 3.76 -13.54
N VAL A 135 -6.92 3.63 -14.48
CA VAL A 135 -7.21 3.18 -15.84
C VAL A 135 -6.69 1.76 -16.00
N GLY A 136 -7.44 0.99 -16.80
CA GLY A 136 -7.04 -0.38 -17.12
C GLY A 136 -5.88 -0.44 -18.09
N GLU A 137 -5.37 -1.65 -18.27
CA GLU A 137 -4.29 -1.94 -19.22
C GLU A 137 -4.74 -2.94 -20.27
N HIS A 138 -4.11 -2.88 -21.42
CA HIS A 138 -4.42 -3.74 -22.56
C HIS A 138 -3.51 -4.94 -22.65
#